data_dd6a122541de7890381caeb6a6e5ba71
#
_entry.id   dd6a122541de7890381caeb6a6e5ba71
#
_cell.length_a   1.000
_cell.length_b   1.000
_cell.length_c   1.000
_cell.angle_alpha   90.00
_cell.angle_beta   90.00
_cell.angle_gamma   90.00
#
_symmetry.space_group_name_H-M   'P 1'
#
loop_
_entity.id
_entity.type
_entity.pdbx_description
1 polymer ?
#
loop_
_entity_poly.entity_id
_entity_poly.type
_entity_poly.pdbx_seq_one_letter_code
_entity_poly.pdbx_strand_id
1 'polypeptide(L)'
;MEFQVTHPIWLLALPVILAWVFWLAWKTDVHIQNWRRWTAFFLRLLVVTSVVLALAELQWKKTREGMNIYFLMDRSQSIPVKEQNLAQKLLTSAEKQKNDKVGLMVFGADAGIETSLSNTMLETNRIQTIINPARTDIAGAIRLGTAAFPETGQKRLVLLSDGNENIGDAVQAVMAAKTLDVTVDVVQLNTEEGADVALQRLSIPSSIKKSQPFDAKIFALSD
;
A
#
# COMPACT_ATOMS: atom_id res chain seq x y z
N MET A 1 1.22 21.83 3.95
CA MET A 1 2.63 22.16 3.67
C MET A 1 3.19 22.72 4.96
N GLU A 2 4.06 21.99 5.63
CA GLU A 2 4.66 22.41 6.89
C GLU A 2 6.17 22.55 6.69
N PHE A 3 6.72 23.71 7.14
CA PHE A 3 8.17 23.89 7.21
C PHE A 3 8.68 23.24 8.49
N GLN A 4 9.55 22.26 8.36
CA GLN A 4 10.22 21.64 9.49
C GLN A 4 11.70 22.02 9.47
N VAL A 5 12.18 22.55 10.60
CA VAL A 5 13.59 22.84 10.82
C VAL A 5 14.17 21.68 11.61
N THR A 6 15.10 20.94 11.03
CA THR A 6 15.69 19.74 11.66
C THR A 6 16.59 20.11 12.83
N HIS A 7 17.35 21.21 12.70
CA HIS A 7 18.29 21.67 13.71
C HIS A 7 18.07 23.15 14.09
N PRO A 8 17.07 23.46 14.95
CA PRO A 8 16.74 24.85 15.33
C PRO A 8 17.86 25.57 16.08
N ILE A 9 18.80 24.85 16.66
CA ILE A 9 19.97 25.42 17.39
C ILE A 9 20.79 26.35 16.48
N TRP A 10 20.93 26.04 15.20
CA TRP A 10 21.67 26.89 14.26
C TRP A 10 20.99 28.23 14.01
N LEU A 11 19.68 28.36 14.18
CA LEU A 11 18.98 29.64 14.10
C LEU A 11 19.37 30.58 15.25
N LEU A 12 19.74 30.05 16.41
CA LEU A 12 20.24 30.84 17.54
C LEU A 12 21.64 31.45 17.27
N ALA A 13 22.41 30.87 16.36
CA ALA A 13 23.68 31.42 15.95
C ALA A 13 23.52 32.64 15.03
N LEU A 14 22.35 32.79 14.38
CA LEU A 14 22.08 33.86 13.41
C LEU A 14 22.25 35.26 13.98
N PRO A 15 21.66 35.64 15.15
CA PRO A 15 21.86 36.97 15.72
C PRO A 15 23.31 37.26 16.10
N VAL A 16 24.04 36.27 16.58
CA VAL A 16 25.45 36.41 16.98
C VAL A 16 26.33 36.70 15.73
N ILE A 17 26.09 35.94 14.66
CA ILE A 17 26.85 36.10 13.40
C ILE A 17 26.50 37.42 12.72
N LEU A 18 25.22 37.81 12.73
CA LEU A 18 24.77 39.10 12.20
C LEU A 18 25.42 40.30 12.94
N ALA A 19 25.46 40.22 14.28
CA ALA A 19 26.12 41.24 15.11
C ALA A 19 27.62 41.33 14.79
N TRP A 20 28.26 40.17 14.57
CA TRP A 20 29.69 40.11 14.20
C TRP A 20 29.99 40.68 12.81
N VAL A 21 29.15 40.36 11.81
CA VAL A 21 29.24 40.92 10.44
C VAL A 21 29.00 42.43 10.46
N PHE A 22 28.03 42.91 11.24
CA PHE A 22 27.78 44.34 11.41
C PHE A 22 28.95 45.06 12.08
N TRP A 23 29.55 44.50 13.13
CA TRP A 23 30.70 45.02 13.83
C TRP A 23 31.94 45.11 12.90
N LEU A 24 32.16 44.06 12.09
CA LEU A 24 33.24 44.05 11.07
C LEU A 24 33.00 45.13 10.01
N ALA A 25 31.79 45.32 9.55
CA ALA A 25 31.42 46.33 8.57
C ALA A 25 31.63 47.76 9.11
N TRP A 26 31.46 47.95 10.42
CA TRP A 26 31.65 49.25 11.05
C TRP A 26 33.12 49.57 11.27
N LYS A 27 33.95 48.57 11.56
CA LYS A 27 35.38 48.75 11.86
C LYS A 27 36.26 48.88 10.59
N THR A 28 35.71 48.57 9.42
CA THR A 28 36.46 48.59 8.16
C THR A 28 36.40 49.99 7.55
N ASP A 29 37.37 50.85 7.91
CA ASP A 29 37.61 52.16 7.31
C ASP A 29 38.29 52.01 5.94
N VAL A 30 37.54 51.59 4.92
CA VAL A 30 38.04 51.58 3.55
C VAL A 30 37.40 52.73 2.77
N HIS A 31 38.24 53.58 2.19
CA HIS A 31 37.88 54.72 1.31
C HIS A 31 37.29 54.21 -0.01
N ILE A 32 36.17 53.50 0.06
CA ILE A 32 35.45 52.97 -1.10
C ILE A 32 34.12 53.74 -1.26
N GLN A 33 33.75 54.06 -2.51
CA GLN A 33 32.52 54.72 -2.89
C GLN A 33 31.32 54.06 -2.19
N ASN A 34 30.45 54.84 -1.59
CA ASN A 34 29.33 54.40 -0.71
C ASN A 34 28.49 53.22 -1.28
N TRP A 35 28.26 53.20 -2.58
CA TRP A 35 27.55 52.13 -3.25
C TRP A 35 28.26 50.77 -3.09
N ARG A 36 29.56 50.70 -3.36
CA ARG A 36 30.38 49.46 -3.26
C ARG A 36 30.43 48.92 -1.83
N ARG A 37 30.39 49.82 -0.85
CA ARG A 37 30.35 49.45 0.58
C ARG A 37 29.02 48.77 0.93
N TRP A 38 27.89 49.31 0.48
CA TRP A 38 26.58 48.73 0.72
C TRP A 38 26.36 47.43 -0.04
N THR A 39 26.78 47.33 -1.29
CA THR A 39 26.69 46.08 -2.06
C THR A 39 27.51 44.94 -1.43
N ALA A 40 28.74 45.22 -0.98
CA ALA A 40 29.58 44.26 -0.30
C ALA A 40 28.97 43.79 1.05
N PHE A 41 28.34 44.72 1.79
CA PHE A 41 27.62 44.40 3.03
C PHE A 41 26.42 43.46 2.79
N PHE A 42 25.56 43.81 1.86
CA PHE A 42 24.40 42.98 1.51
C PHE A 42 24.83 41.61 0.96
N LEU A 43 25.87 41.54 0.15
CA LEU A 43 26.36 40.28 -0.36
C LEU A 43 26.88 39.35 0.77
N ARG A 44 27.63 39.89 1.72
CA ARG A 44 28.10 39.16 2.91
C ARG A 44 26.93 38.67 3.77
N LEU A 45 25.97 39.56 3.99
CA LEU A 45 24.74 39.23 4.74
C LEU A 45 24.01 38.08 4.08
N LEU A 46 23.79 38.10 2.76
CA LEU A 46 23.11 37.08 1.99
C LEU A 46 23.85 35.76 2.08
N VAL A 47 25.16 35.72 1.88
CA VAL A 47 26.00 34.50 1.96
C VAL A 47 25.90 33.88 3.36
N VAL A 48 26.08 34.68 4.41
CA VAL A 48 26.02 34.18 5.79
C VAL A 48 24.65 33.64 6.13
N THR A 49 23.59 34.38 5.77
CA THR A 49 22.21 33.92 6.01
C THR A 49 21.92 32.62 5.26
N SER A 50 22.37 32.52 4.00
CA SER A 50 22.21 31.27 3.20
C SER A 50 22.94 30.08 3.83
N VAL A 51 24.12 30.27 4.35
CA VAL A 51 24.90 29.22 5.05
C VAL A 51 24.17 28.78 6.32
N VAL A 52 23.69 29.71 7.13
CA VAL A 52 22.94 29.35 8.36
C VAL A 52 21.64 28.62 8.05
N LEU A 53 20.92 29.07 7.00
CA LEU A 53 19.71 28.38 6.56
C LEU A 53 20.00 26.96 6.02
N ALA A 54 21.11 26.80 5.33
CA ALA A 54 21.58 25.48 4.86
C ALA A 54 21.93 24.57 6.04
N LEU A 55 22.61 25.08 7.07
CA LEU A 55 22.96 24.32 8.28
C LEU A 55 21.74 24.03 9.16
N ALA A 56 20.70 24.86 9.11
CA ALA A 56 19.43 24.63 9.79
C ALA A 56 18.61 23.51 9.13
N GLU A 57 19.05 23.00 7.96
CA GLU A 57 18.36 21.97 7.19
C GLU A 57 16.87 22.26 7.04
N LEU A 58 16.56 23.37 6.38
CA LEU A 58 15.18 23.68 6.04
C LEU A 58 14.62 22.60 5.11
N GLN A 59 13.79 21.71 5.64
CA GLN A 59 13.10 20.70 4.86
C GLN A 59 11.67 21.14 4.57
N TRP A 60 11.35 21.14 3.28
CA TRP A 60 9.96 21.30 2.86
C TRP A 60 9.26 19.95 2.96
N LYS A 61 8.63 19.68 4.10
CA LYS A 61 7.88 18.45 4.29
C LYS A 61 6.52 18.60 3.61
N LYS A 62 6.36 17.94 2.48
CA LYS A 62 5.04 17.68 1.94
C LYS A 62 4.35 16.75 2.94
N THR A 63 3.32 17.23 3.62
CA THR A 63 2.47 16.39 4.49
C THR A 63 2.07 15.19 3.65
N ARG A 64 2.51 13.99 4.01
CA ARG A 64 2.09 12.79 3.29
C ARG A 64 0.58 12.70 3.46
N GLU A 65 -0.14 12.82 2.37
CA GLU A 65 -1.53 12.39 2.32
C GLU A 65 -1.53 10.95 2.83
N GLY A 66 -2.44 10.64 3.77
CA GLY A 66 -2.51 9.31 4.36
C GLY A 66 -2.65 8.24 3.29
N MET A 67 -2.20 7.05 3.60
CA MET A 67 -2.34 5.91 2.70
C MET A 67 -3.76 5.37 2.77
N ASN A 68 -4.36 5.13 1.61
CA ASN A 68 -5.64 4.43 1.49
C ASN A 68 -5.34 2.96 1.21
N ILE A 69 -5.71 2.07 2.13
CA ILE A 69 -5.40 0.64 2.06
C ILE A 69 -6.70 -0.14 2.03
N TYR A 70 -6.91 -0.92 0.98
CA TYR A 70 -7.94 -1.96 0.98
C TYR A 70 -7.30 -3.32 1.14
N PHE A 71 -7.77 -4.07 2.12
CA PHE A 71 -7.49 -5.49 2.26
C PHE A 71 -8.50 -6.28 1.44
N LEU A 72 -8.02 -7.17 0.58
CA LEU A 72 -8.81 -8.09 -0.23
C LEU A 72 -8.66 -9.48 0.39
N MET A 73 -9.67 -9.94 1.10
CA MET A 73 -9.65 -11.22 1.80
C MET A 73 -10.35 -12.29 0.98
N ASP A 74 -9.61 -13.32 0.61
CA ASP A 74 -10.14 -14.50 -0.05
C ASP A 74 -10.95 -15.35 0.91
N ARG A 75 -12.18 -15.63 0.53
CA ARG A 75 -13.11 -16.51 1.25
C ARG A 75 -13.63 -17.65 0.39
N SER A 76 -12.90 -18.01 -0.65
CA SER A 76 -13.18 -19.18 -1.46
C SER A 76 -13.01 -20.47 -0.64
N GLN A 77 -13.56 -21.55 -1.15
CA GLN A 77 -13.46 -22.88 -0.51
C GLN A 77 -12.03 -23.44 -0.47
N SER A 78 -11.12 -22.91 -1.30
CA SER A 78 -9.70 -23.31 -1.28
C SER A 78 -8.98 -22.88 0.00
N ILE A 79 -9.48 -21.83 0.69
CA ILE A 79 -8.86 -21.32 1.91
C ILE A 79 -9.48 -21.97 3.14
N PRO A 80 -8.71 -22.75 3.93
CA PRO A 80 -9.18 -23.36 5.17
C PRO A 80 -9.68 -22.30 6.17
N VAL A 81 -10.71 -22.64 6.96
CA VAL A 81 -11.29 -21.73 7.97
C VAL A 81 -10.23 -21.26 8.98
N LYS A 82 -9.23 -22.09 9.28
CA LYS A 82 -8.11 -21.74 10.16
C LYS A 82 -7.28 -20.59 9.60
N GLU A 83 -6.98 -20.62 8.30
CA GLU A 83 -6.22 -19.57 7.60
C GLU A 83 -7.06 -18.29 7.43
N GLN A 84 -8.37 -18.42 7.17
CA GLN A 84 -9.29 -17.27 7.18
C GLN A 84 -9.29 -16.58 8.55
N ASN A 85 -9.30 -17.33 9.66
CA ASN A 85 -9.22 -16.76 11.02
C ASN A 85 -7.85 -16.13 11.30
N LEU A 86 -6.77 -16.69 10.75
CA LEU A 86 -5.44 -16.10 10.87
C LEU A 86 -5.38 -14.76 10.11
N ALA A 87 -5.89 -14.72 8.88
CA ALA A 87 -6.01 -13.49 8.11
C ALA A 87 -6.80 -12.41 8.87
N GLN A 88 -7.92 -12.76 9.48
CA GLN A 88 -8.70 -11.83 10.32
C GLN A 88 -7.88 -11.28 11.51
N LYS A 89 -7.10 -12.13 12.18
CA LYS A 89 -6.23 -11.70 13.28
C LYS A 89 -5.13 -10.76 12.78
N LEU A 90 -4.53 -11.03 11.62
CA LEU A 90 -3.55 -10.14 11.00
C LEU A 90 -4.16 -8.76 10.71
N LEU A 91 -5.38 -8.72 10.18
CA LEU A 91 -6.09 -7.47 9.88
C LEU A 91 -6.36 -6.63 11.14
N THR A 92 -6.74 -7.28 12.25
CA THR A 92 -6.99 -6.60 13.55
C THR A 92 -5.71 -6.15 14.24
N SER A 93 -4.57 -6.82 14.01
CA SER A 93 -3.28 -6.47 14.58
C SER A 93 -2.48 -5.48 13.73
N ALA A 94 -2.95 -5.14 12.52
CA ALA A 94 -2.26 -4.24 11.62
C ALA A 94 -2.17 -2.83 12.23
N GLU A 95 -0.94 -2.38 12.48
CA GLU A 95 -0.68 -1.01 12.92
C GLU A 95 -0.88 -0.04 11.77
N LYS A 96 -1.66 1.01 12.00
CA LYS A 96 -1.88 2.08 11.03
C LYS A 96 -1.35 3.41 11.54
N GLN A 97 -0.91 4.29 10.65
CA GLN A 97 -0.55 5.66 10.98
C GLN A 97 -1.81 6.52 11.13
N LYS A 98 -1.68 7.66 11.84
CA LYS A 98 -2.81 8.53 12.18
C LYS A 98 -3.66 8.99 10.99
N ASN A 99 -3.06 9.15 9.81
CA ASN A 99 -3.73 9.65 8.61
C ASN A 99 -4.12 8.55 7.61
N ASP A 100 -3.79 7.27 7.91
CA ASP A 100 -4.12 6.18 7.00
C ASP A 100 -5.58 5.79 7.13
N LYS A 101 -6.19 5.46 5.99
CA LYS A 101 -7.54 4.91 5.90
C LYS A 101 -7.46 3.46 5.50
N VAL A 102 -8.20 2.63 6.19
CA VAL A 102 -8.27 1.20 5.91
C VAL A 102 -9.69 0.78 5.59
N GLY A 103 -9.82 -0.14 4.65
CA GLY A 103 -11.08 -0.78 4.26
C GLY A 103 -10.89 -2.28 4.06
N LEU A 104 -11.98 -3.03 4.08
CA LEU A 104 -12.00 -4.47 3.89
C LEU A 104 -12.94 -4.83 2.76
N MET A 105 -12.47 -5.65 1.86
CA MET A 105 -13.25 -6.33 0.83
C MET A 105 -13.10 -7.82 0.99
N VAL A 106 -14.14 -8.55 0.68
CA VAL A 106 -14.11 -10.01 0.65
C VAL A 106 -14.45 -10.48 -0.76
N PHE A 107 -13.88 -11.58 -1.17
CA PHE A 107 -14.12 -12.13 -2.50
C PHE A 107 -14.10 -13.66 -2.54
N GLY A 108 -14.68 -14.17 -3.59
CA GLY A 108 -14.74 -15.56 -4.04
C GLY A 108 -15.00 -15.52 -5.54
N ALA A 109 -16.11 -16.08 -6.02
CA ALA A 109 -16.55 -15.92 -7.42
C ALA A 109 -16.98 -14.48 -7.76
N ASP A 110 -17.36 -13.73 -6.77
CA ASP A 110 -17.71 -12.32 -6.78
C ASP A 110 -16.97 -11.58 -5.67
N ALA A 111 -16.92 -10.27 -5.72
CA ALA A 111 -16.26 -9.44 -4.71
C ALA A 111 -17.22 -8.40 -4.15
N GLY A 112 -17.10 -8.11 -2.85
CA GLY A 112 -17.91 -7.13 -2.16
C GLY A 112 -17.14 -6.33 -1.13
N ILE A 113 -17.57 -5.07 -0.90
CA ILE A 113 -17.01 -4.20 0.11
C ILE A 113 -17.65 -4.51 1.45
N GLU A 114 -16.88 -5.03 2.41
CA GLU A 114 -17.33 -5.26 3.78
C GLU A 114 -17.26 -3.96 4.60
N THR A 115 -16.15 -3.26 4.50
CA THR A 115 -15.91 -2.00 5.21
C THR A 115 -15.32 -0.99 4.25
N SER A 116 -15.96 0.17 4.08
CA SER A 116 -15.43 1.27 3.30
C SER A 116 -14.22 1.90 3.99
N LEU A 117 -13.39 2.63 3.21
CA LEU A 117 -12.21 3.33 3.74
C LEU A 117 -12.58 4.26 4.90
N SER A 118 -12.03 3.98 6.05
CA SER A 118 -12.23 4.78 7.27
C SER A 118 -10.94 4.95 8.07
N ASN A 119 -10.93 5.97 8.94
CA ASN A 119 -9.84 6.16 9.89
C ASN A 119 -9.97 5.27 11.14
N THR A 120 -11.05 4.51 11.26
CA THR A 120 -11.27 3.55 12.34
C THR A 120 -10.53 2.25 12.09
N MET A 121 -10.24 1.49 13.14
CA MET A 121 -9.72 0.12 13.00
C MET A 121 -10.77 -0.78 12.33
N LEU A 122 -10.31 -1.78 11.59
CA LEU A 122 -11.19 -2.77 10.98
C LEU A 122 -11.80 -3.66 12.04
N GLU A 123 -13.14 -3.68 12.10
CA GLU A 123 -13.88 -4.66 12.90
C GLU A 123 -14.11 -5.91 12.04
N THR A 124 -13.26 -6.93 12.23
CA THR A 124 -13.33 -8.18 11.45
C THR A 124 -14.12 -9.28 12.15
N ASN A 125 -14.72 -9.00 13.32
CA ASN A 125 -15.40 -10.01 14.13
C ASN A 125 -16.63 -10.63 13.45
N ARG A 126 -17.28 -9.92 12.53
CA ARG A 126 -18.42 -10.41 11.75
C ARG A 126 -18.34 -9.87 10.33
N ILE A 127 -18.02 -10.74 9.39
CA ILE A 127 -18.13 -10.44 7.97
C ILE A 127 -19.57 -10.73 7.55
N GLN A 128 -20.24 -9.70 7.05
CA GLN A 128 -21.66 -9.75 6.65
C GLN A 128 -21.85 -9.90 5.14
N THR A 129 -20.85 -9.50 4.36
CA THR A 129 -20.91 -9.61 2.91
C THR A 129 -21.02 -11.06 2.47
N ILE A 130 -22.08 -11.36 1.75
CA ILE A 130 -22.33 -12.69 1.19
C ILE A 130 -21.62 -12.77 -0.16
N ILE A 131 -20.73 -13.75 -0.30
CA ILE A 131 -20.02 -14.07 -1.54
C ILE A 131 -20.26 -15.52 -1.91
N ASN A 132 -20.09 -15.85 -3.19
CA ASN A 132 -20.11 -17.25 -3.64
C ASN A 132 -18.69 -17.85 -3.49
N PRO A 133 -18.46 -18.81 -2.58
CA PRO A 133 -17.13 -19.34 -2.29
C PRO A 133 -16.66 -20.43 -3.27
N ALA A 134 -17.51 -20.85 -4.22
CA ALA A 134 -17.22 -22.00 -5.11
C ALA A 134 -16.08 -21.74 -6.10
N ARG A 135 -15.72 -20.49 -6.31
CA ARG A 135 -14.67 -20.06 -7.26
C ARG A 135 -13.91 -18.85 -6.69
N THR A 136 -12.78 -18.52 -7.35
CA THR A 136 -11.89 -17.44 -6.95
C THR A 136 -11.65 -16.51 -8.14
N ASP A 137 -12.16 -15.25 -8.08
CA ASP A 137 -11.94 -14.18 -9.04
C ASP A 137 -11.07 -13.08 -8.40
N ILE A 138 -9.76 -13.29 -8.38
CA ILE A 138 -8.78 -12.31 -7.89
C ILE A 138 -8.81 -11.06 -8.77
N ALA A 139 -8.92 -11.25 -10.08
CA ALA A 139 -8.97 -10.14 -11.03
C ALA A 139 -10.16 -9.21 -10.77
N GLY A 140 -11.35 -9.77 -10.49
CA GLY A 140 -12.55 -9.04 -10.12
C GLY A 140 -12.38 -8.24 -8.84
N ALA A 141 -11.78 -8.86 -7.82
CA ALA A 141 -11.49 -8.22 -6.54
C ALA A 141 -10.52 -7.02 -6.71
N ILE A 142 -9.45 -7.17 -7.50
CA ILE A 142 -8.50 -6.09 -7.78
C ILE A 142 -9.17 -4.94 -8.54
N ARG A 143 -10.01 -5.24 -9.53
CA ARG A 143 -10.77 -4.22 -10.28
C ARG A 143 -11.71 -3.45 -9.36
N LEU A 144 -12.47 -4.14 -8.51
CA LEU A 144 -13.36 -3.51 -7.53
C LEU A 144 -12.56 -2.62 -6.56
N GLY A 145 -11.47 -3.15 -6.00
CA GLY A 145 -10.61 -2.40 -5.08
C GLY A 145 -10.00 -1.16 -5.71
N THR A 146 -9.55 -1.27 -6.96
CA THR A 146 -9.00 -0.14 -7.71
C THR A 146 -10.05 0.94 -7.95
N ALA A 147 -11.28 0.56 -8.29
CA ALA A 147 -12.39 1.47 -8.55
C ALA A 147 -12.93 2.15 -7.27
N ALA A 148 -12.76 1.52 -6.10
CA ALA A 148 -13.25 2.03 -4.83
C ALA A 148 -12.34 3.08 -4.17
N PHE A 149 -11.13 3.31 -4.69
CA PHE A 149 -10.23 4.33 -4.15
C PHE A 149 -10.68 5.74 -4.48
N PRO A 150 -10.47 6.70 -3.55
CA PRO A 150 -10.64 8.12 -3.84
C PRO A 150 -9.56 8.59 -4.83
N GLU A 151 -9.80 9.73 -5.47
CA GLU A 151 -8.83 10.33 -6.40
C GLU A 151 -7.51 10.72 -5.72
N THR A 152 -7.56 11.12 -4.45
CA THR A 152 -6.42 11.64 -3.70
C THR A 152 -5.83 10.62 -2.73
N GLY A 153 -4.53 10.76 -2.43
CA GLY A 153 -3.79 9.90 -1.50
C GLY A 153 -3.12 8.71 -2.19
N GLN A 154 -2.18 8.09 -1.45
CA GLN A 154 -1.53 6.87 -1.92
C GLN A 154 -2.52 5.70 -1.85
N LYS A 155 -2.51 4.84 -2.85
CA LYS A 155 -3.46 3.73 -3.01
C LYS A 155 -2.73 2.40 -2.90
N ARG A 156 -3.18 1.53 -2.02
CA ARG A 156 -2.59 0.21 -1.81
C ARG A 156 -3.67 -0.85 -1.63
N LEU A 157 -3.57 -1.91 -2.40
CA LEU A 157 -4.32 -3.16 -2.22
C LEU A 157 -3.43 -4.18 -1.54
N VAL A 158 -3.94 -4.86 -0.54
CA VAL A 158 -3.27 -5.99 0.13
C VAL A 158 -4.13 -7.22 -0.07
N LEU A 159 -3.69 -8.11 -0.95
CA LEU A 159 -4.37 -9.35 -1.28
C LEU A 159 -3.97 -10.45 -0.29
N LEU A 160 -4.96 -11.06 0.39
CA LEU A 160 -4.79 -12.22 1.25
C LEU A 160 -5.45 -13.41 0.57
N SER A 161 -4.67 -14.27 -0.08
CA SER A 161 -5.14 -15.41 -0.88
C SER A 161 -4.04 -16.46 -1.01
N ASP A 162 -4.39 -17.68 -1.43
CA ASP A 162 -3.44 -18.72 -1.84
C ASP A 162 -2.89 -18.50 -3.27
N GLY A 163 -3.47 -17.54 -4.00
CA GLY A 163 -3.10 -17.21 -5.37
C GLY A 163 -3.73 -18.10 -6.43
N ASN A 164 -4.56 -19.08 -6.06
CA ASN A 164 -5.22 -20.00 -6.99
C ASN A 164 -6.47 -19.34 -7.61
N GLU A 165 -6.28 -18.63 -8.71
CA GLU A 165 -7.37 -18.03 -9.48
C GLU A 165 -7.97 -19.04 -10.46
N ASN A 166 -9.31 -19.09 -10.52
CA ASN A 166 -10.01 -19.92 -11.51
C ASN A 166 -11.01 -19.14 -12.37
N ILE A 167 -11.15 -17.84 -12.15
CA ILE A 167 -11.90 -16.89 -12.98
C ILE A 167 -11.06 -15.63 -13.16
N GLY A 168 -10.86 -15.19 -14.41
CA GLY A 168 -10.21 -13.93 -14.70
C GLY A 168 -8.73 -14.06 -15.03
N ASP A 169 -8.00 -12.94 -14.90
CA ASP A 169 -6.54 -12.84 -15.06
C ASP A 169 -6.05 -11.77 -14.07
N ALA A 170 -5.56 -12.23 -12.93
CA ALA A 170 -5.07 -11.37 -11.84
C ALA A 170 -3.85 -10.56 -12.29
N VAL A 171 -2.97 -11.13 -13.11
CA VAL A 171 -1.75 -10.43 -13.59
C VAL A 171 -2.13 -9.23 -14.44
N GLN A 172 -3.09 -9.40 -15.36
CA GLN A 172 -3.60 -8.33 -16.18
C GLN A 172 -4.29 -7.24 -15.32
N ALA A 173 -5.08 -7.66 -14.32
CA ALA A 173 -5.74 -6.73 -13.40
C ALA A 173 -4.74 -5.90 -12.56
N VAL A 174 -3.64 -6.51 -12.08
CA VAL A 174 -2.55 -5.82 -11.38
C VAL A 174 -1.85 -4.81 -12.31
N MET A 175 -1.58 -5.20 -13.56
CA MET A 175 -0.97 -4.29 -14.54
C MET A 175 -1.87 -3.08 -14.80
N ALA A 176 -3.18 -3.28 -14.92
CA ALA A 176 -4.14 -2.19 -15.06
C ALA A 176 -4.21 -1.30 -13.81
N ALA A 177 -4.22 -1.87 -12.60
CA ALA A 177 -4.21 -1.14 -11.34
C ALA A 177 -2.96 -0.25 -11.22
N LYS A 178 -1.79 -0.76 -11.63
CA LYS A 178 -0.53 0.00 -11.64
C LYS A 178 -0.58 1.25 -12.50
N THR A 179 -1.31 1.25 -13.62
CA THR A 179 -1.48 2.46 -14.46
C THR A 179 -2.29 3.56 -13.78
N LEU A 180 -3.03 3.21 -12.70
CA LEU A 180 -3.82 4.12 -11.87
C LEU A 180 -3.12 4.44 -10.53
N ASP A 181 -1.80 4.23 -10.44
CA ASP A 181 -0.97 4.44 -9.25
C ASP A 181 -1.43 3.62 -8.04
N VAL A 182 -2.01 2.43 -8.27
CA VAL A 182 -2.38 1.48 -7.21
C VAL A 182 -1.27 0.44 -7.06
N THR A 183 -0.73 0.33 -5.84
CA THR A 183 0.23 -0.73 -5.47
C THR A 183 -0.53 -1.93 -4.98
N VAL A 184 -0.14 -3.13 -5.43
CA VAL A 184 -0.73 -4.41 -4.99
C VAL A 184 0.35 -5.22 -4.29
N ASP A 185 0.13 -5.53 -3.02
CA ASP A 185 0.94 -6.44 -2.22
C ASP A 185 0.17 -7.74 -1.98
N VAL A 186 0.89 -8.85 -1.84
CA VAL A 186 0.30 -10.17 -1.63
C VAL A 186 0.79 -10.76 -0.31
N VAL A 187 -0.15 -11.21 0.50
CA VAL A 187 0.10 -12.02 1.68
C VAL A 187 -0.43 -13.42 1.37
N GLN A 188 0.48 -14.34 1.20
CA GLN A 188 0.13 -15.72 0.88
C GLN A 188 -0.51 -16.38 2.09
N LEU A 189 -1.71 -16.94 1.89
CA LEU A 189 -2.38 -17.83 2.84
C LEU A 189 -2.02 -19.27 2.45
N ASN A 190 -1.63 -20.07 3.44
CA ASN A 190 -1.29 -21.46 3.16
C ASN A 190 -2.58 -22.27 2.94
N THR A 191 -2.61 -23.03 1.87
CA THR A 191 -3.50 -24.19 1.76
C THR A 191 -2.91 -25.29 2.65
N GLU A 192 -3.75 -26.01 3.39
CA GLU A 192 -3.25 -27.17 4.14
C GLU A 192 -2.59 -28.12 3.14
N GLU A 193 -1.31 -28.44 3.36
CA GLU A 193 -0.63 -29.54 2.71
C GLU A 193 -1.24 -30.86 3.18
N GLY A 194 -2.46 -31.13 2.74
CA GLY A 194 -3.02 -32.47 2.79
C GLY A 194 -2.67 -33.17 1.50
N ALA A 195 -2.44 -34.47 1.54
CA ALA A 195 -2.28 -35.28 0.33
C ALA A 195 -3.46 -34.96 -0.62
N ASP A 196 -3.18 -34.15 -1.63
CA ASP A 196 -4.20 -33.70 -2.56
C ASP A 196 -4.41 -34.80 -3.61
N VAL A 197 -5.61 -35.34 -3.66
CA VAL A 197 -5.97 -36.34 -4.67
C VAL A 197 -6.86 -35.70 -5.70
N ALA A 198 -6.26 -35.28 -6.81
CA ALA A 198 -6.98 -34.71 -7.93
C ALA A 198 -7.47 -35.78 -8.92
N LEU A 199 -8.76 -35.80 -9.21
CA LEU A 199 -9.32 -36.59 -10.30
C LEU A 199 -8.97 -35.94 -11.63
N GLN A 200 -8.00 -36.50 -12.34
CA GLN A 200 -7.51 -35.93 -13.59
C GLN A 200 -8.39 -36.29 -14.79
N ARG A 201 -8.92 -37.52 -14.81
CA ARG A 201 -9.65 -38.06 -15.97
C ARG A 201 -10.57 -39.20 -15.59
N LEU A 202 -11.80 -39.15 -16.09
CA LEU A 202 -12.72 -40.28 -16.11
C LEU A 202 -12.85 -40.77 -17.56
N SER A 203 -12.48 -42.03 -17.82
CA SER A 203 -12.62 -42.66 -19.13
C SER A 203 -13.69 -43.75 -19.05
N ILE A 204 -14.79 -43.53 -19.76
CA ILE A 204 -15.91 -44.44 -19.93
C ILE A 204 -16.16 -44.71 -21.41
N PRO A 205 -16.64 -45.89 -21.82
CA PRO A 205 -17.04 -46.16 -23.20
C PRO A 205 -18.11 -45.20 -23.70
N SER A 206 -18.00 -44.76 -24.95
CA SER A 206 -18.93 -43.81 -25.58
C SER A 206 -20.33 -44.36 -25.81
N SER A 207 -20.52 -45.70 -25.78
CA SER A 207 -21.80 -46.38 -25.89
C SER A 207 -21.85 -47.62 -25.03
N ILE A 208 -22.89 -47.80 -24.23
CA ILE A 208 -23.09 -48.94 -23.34
C ILE A 208 -24.48 -49.51 -23.61
N LYS A 209 -24.54 -50.86 -23.81
CA LYS A 209 -25.82 -51.51 -23.95
C LYS A 209 -26.43 -51.86 -22.59
N LYS A 210 -27.74 -51.84 -22.48
CA LYS A 210 -28.47 -52.21 -21.25
C LYS A 210 -28.01 -53.58 -20.78
N SER A 211 -27.69 -53.74 -19.48
CA SER A 211 -27.25 -54.95 -18.81
C SER A 211 -25.90 -55.50 -19.26
N GLN A 212 -25.04 -54.71 -19.92
CA GLN A 212 -23.67 -55.07 -20.25
C GLN A 212 -22.73 -54.43 -19.21
N PRO A 213 -21.87 -55.23 -18.55
CA PRO A 213 -20.83 -54.66 -17.68
C PRO A 213 -19.83 -53.86 -18.51
N PHE A 214 -19.34 -52.76 -17.96
CA PHE A 214 -18.32 -51.92 -18.58
C PHE A 214 -17.27 -51.51 -17.56
N ASP A 215 -16.05 -51.21 -18.03
CA ASP A 215 -14.94 -50.71 -17.22
C ASP A 215 -14.97 -49.18 -17.23
N ALA A 216 -14.99 -48.58 -16.06
CA ALA A 216 -14.73 -47.17 -15.88
C ALA A 216 -13.30 -46.98 -15.32
N LYS A 217 -12.44 -46.25 -16.03
CA LYS A 217 -11.07 -45.97 -15.57
C LYS A 217 -11.03 -44.54 -15.00
N ILE A 218 -10.64 -44.47 -13.74
CA ILE A 218 -10.42 -43.20 -13.04
C ILE A 218 -8.93 -43.00 -12.90
N PHE A 219 -8.43 -41.88 -13.42
CA PHE A 219 -7.04 -41.45 -13.22
C PHE A 219 -7.04 -40.42 -12.10
N ALA A 220 -6.41 -40.72 -11.00
CA ALA A 220 -6.20 -39.83 -9.87
C ALA A 220 -4.69 -39.56 -9.77
N LEU A 221 -4.36 -38.27 -9.54
CA LEU A 221 -3.03 -37.85 -9.16
C LEU A 221 -3.05 -37.59 -7.66
N SER A 222 -2.05 -38.13 -6.96
CA SER A 222 -1.75 -37.74 -5.57
C SER A 222 -0.32 -37.26 -5.51
N ASP A 223 -0.13 -36.10 -4.92
CA ASP A 223 1.22 -35.64 -4.54
C ASP A 223 1.75 -36.41 -3.34
#